data_dae841ed731a7c539b120fcd00e34a52
#
_entry.id   dae841ed731a7c539b120fcd00e34a52
#
_cell.length_a   1.000
_cell.length_b   1.000
_cell.length_c   1.000
_cell.angle_alpha   90.00
_cell.angle_beta   90.00
_cell.angle_gamma   90.00
#
_symmetry.space_group_name_H-M   'P 1'
#
loop_
_entity.id
_entity.type
_entity.pdbx_description
1 polymer ?
#
loop_
_entity_poly.entity_id
_entity_poly.type
_entity_poly.pdbx_seq_one_letter_code
_entity_poly.pdbx_strand_id
1 'polypeptide(L)'
;MPCPSFRSGTDQQDNRQENMFVRKIATALALVIASTGVAFSQSPTRIQQFNDWGAYSYQAGGGKVCYVLSIPKEKAPSGVDHGDIFFLVSQRPGQNISYEPQAMMGYPLQENSKVNVTIDGRNFVLFTKGNSAWVENAAEEPALVAAMKGGKAMSVKAISRRGTETNYTYSLAGITAALNQIETCK
;
A
#
# COMPACT_ATOMS: atom_id res chain seq x y z
N MET A 1 -60.23 -29.94 62.41
CA MET A 1 -61.12 -30.24 61.27
C MET A 1 -60.25 -30.10 60.02
N PRO A 2 -60.11 -31.15 59.22
CA PRO A 2 -59.11 -31.17 58.13
C PRO A 2 -59.65 -30.64 56.79
N CYS A 3 -58.81 -30.02 56.07
CA CYS A 3 -59.04 -29.74 54.65
C CYS A 3 -58.37 -30.76 53.75
N PRO A 4 -58.98 -31.21 52.66
CA PRO A 4 -58.42 -32.27 51.79
C PRO A 4 -57.49 -31.65 50.72
N SER A 5 -56.50 -32.43 50.38
CA SER A 5 -55.55 -32.27 49.26
C SER A 5 -56.22 -32.30 47.92
N PHE A 6 -55.83 -31.47 47.00
CA PHE A 6 -56.10 -31.59 45.56
C PHE A 6 -54.79 -31.80 44.80
N ARG A 7 -54.61 -32.95 44.25
CA ARG A 7 -53.55 -33.33 43.30
C ARG A 7 -54.01 -32.81 41.91
N SER A 8 -53.19 -32.02 41.28
CA SER A 8 -53.32 -31.75 39.86
C SER A 8 -52.05 -32.18 39.16
N GLY A 9 -52.18 -33.24 38.39
CA GLY A 9 -51.15 -33.68 37.50
C GLY A 9 -51.25 -32.93 36.16
N THR A 10 -50.27 -32.14 35.85
CA THR A 10 -49.98 -31.66 34.47
C THR A 10 -48.53 -31.20 34.44
N ASP A 11 -47.59 -32.18 34.34
CA ASP A 11 -46.20 -31.82 34.18
C ASP A 11 -45.42 -32.90 33.41
N GLN A 12 -45.99 -33.41 32.32
CA GLN A 12 -45.27 -34.40 31.50
C GLN A 12 -45.39 -34.20 29.97
N GLN A 13 -45.92 -33.08 29.48
CA GLN A 13 -46.05 -32.84 28.04
C GLN A 13 -45.15 -31.72 27.49
N ASP A 14 -44.51 -30.95 28.37
CA ASP A 14 -43.72 -29.78 27.91
C ASP A 14 -42.26 -30.11 27.57
N ASN A 15 -41.74 -31.21 28.09
CA ASN A 15 -40.33 -31.58 27.91
C ASN A 15 -40.00 -32.27 26.58
N ARG A 16 -40.99 -32.54 25.71
CA ARG A 16 -40.78 -33.17 24.39
C ARG A 16 -40.70 -32.12 23.26
N GLN A 17 -41.28 -30.98 23.46
CA GLN A 17 -41.26 -29.90 22.46
C GLN A 17 -39.93 -29.13 22.48
N GLU A 18 -39.38 -28.89 23.67
CA GLU A 18 -38.10 -28.14 23.78
C GLU A 18 -36.90 -28.89 23.20
N ASN A 19 -36.86 -30.20 23.34
CA ASN A 19 -35.77 -31.03 22.81
C ASN A 19 -35.79 -31.13 21.26
N MET A 20 -36.91 -30.89 20.63
CA MET A 20 -37.01 -30.91 19.17
C MET A 20 -36.60 -29.58 18.53
N PHE A 21 -36.79 -28.47 19.23
CA PHE A 21 -36.34 -27.15 18.81
C PHE A 21 -34.83 -26.98 18.96
N VAL A 22 -34.28 -27.42 20.07
CA VAL A 22 -32.82 -27.34 20.34
C VAL A 22 -32.03 -28.21 19.36
N ARG A 23 -32.54 -29.40 18.97
CA ARG A 23 -31.90 -30.28 17.99
C ARG A 23 -31.91 -29.72 16.56
N LYS A 24 -32.89 -28.90 16.19
CA LYS A 24 -32.97 -28.26 14.85
C LYS A 24 -32.11 -27.03 14.73
N ILE A 25 -31.80 -26.36 15.85
CA ILE A 25 -30.91 -25.19 15.88
C ILE A 25 -29.44 -25.62 15.86
N ALA A 26 -29.12 -26.76 16.48
CA ALA A 26 -27.75 -27.29 16.51
C ALA A 26 -27.25 -27.77 15.12
N THR A 27 -28.17 -28.16 14.20
CA THR A 27 -27.80 -28.62 12.86
C THR A 27 -27.67 -27.45 11.82
N ALA A 28 -28.18 -26.26 12.14
CA ALA A 28 -28.09 -25.10 11.25
C ALA A 28 -26.85 -24.24 11.51
N LEU A 29 -26.13 -24.42 12.63
CA LEU A 29 -24.95 -23.63 13.01
C LEU A 29 -23.61 -24.23 12.54
N ALA A 30 -23.63 -25.38 11.89
CA ALA A 30 -22.40 -26.10 11.47
C ALA A 30 -22.00 -25.83 9.99
N LEU A 31 -22.68 -24.95 9.27
CA LEU A 31 -22.41 -24.73 7.82
C LEU A 31 -21.94 -23.32 7.45
N VAL A 32 -21.47 -22.51 8.40
CA VAL A 32 -20.95 -21.15 8.12
C VAL A 32 -19.45 -21.01 8.45
N ILE A 33 -18.72 -22.12 8.53
CA ILE A 33 -17.27 -22.05 8.67
C ILE A 33 -16.64 -22.59 7.39
N ALA A 34 -16.53 -21.80 6.36
CA ALA A 34 -15.49 -21.97 5.34
C ALA A 34 -15.59 -20.89 4.26
N SER A 35 -14.99 -19.75 4.49
CA SER A 35 -14.28 -19.00 3.45
C SER A 35 -13.56 -17.79 4.06
N THR A 36 -12.70 -18.01 5.03
CA THR A 36 -11.61 -17.06 5.25
C THR A 36 -10.62 -17.27 4.11
N GLY A 37 -10.86 -16.59 2.99
CA GLY A 37 -9.87 -16.48 1.94
C GLY A 37 -8.62 -15.87 2.55
N VAL A 38 -7.59 -16.67 2.78
CA VAL A 38 -6.25 -16.18 3.09
C VAL A 38 -5.80 -15.35 1.88
N ALA A 39 -5.89 -14.04 2.01
CA ALA A 39 -5.27 -13.13 1.05
C ALA A 39 -3.75 -13.36 1.17
N PHE A 40 -3.19 -14.18 0.29
CA PHE A 40 -1.75 -14.27 0.11
C PHE A 40 -1.28 -12.92 -0.42
N SER A 41 -0.80 -12.07 0.48
CA SER A 41 0.01 -10.93 0.07
C SER A 41 1.28 -11.49 -0.54
N GLN A 42 1.36 -11.48 -1.89
CA GLN A 42 2.56 -11.92 -2.58
C GLN A 42 3.64 -10.86 -2.38
N SER A 43 4.76 -11.28 -1.78
CA SER A 43 5.94 -10.43 -1.69
C SER A 43 6.42 -10.02 -3.08
N PRO A 44 6.85 -8.77 -3.28
CA PRO A 44 7.37 -8.32 -4.57
C PRO A 44 8.56 -9.16 -5.02
N THR A 45 8.54 -9.58 -6.28
CA THR A 45 9.65 -10.29 -6.92
C THR A 45 10.53 -9.27 -7.64
N ARG A 46 11.83 -9.31 -7.37
CA ARG A 46 12.82 -8.52 -8.11
C ARG A 46 13.01 -9.13 -9.49
N ILE A 47 12.79 -8.33 -10.54
CA ILE A 47 12.99 -8.74 -11.93
C ILE A 47 14.46 -8.58 -12.30
N GLN A 48 15.02 -7.36 -12.13
CA GLN A 48 16.39 -7.03 -12.51
C GLN A 48 16.88 -5.75 -11.81
N GLN A 49 18.21 -5.60 -11.71
CA GLN A 49 18.87 -4.39 -11.24
C GLN A 49 19.54 -3.66 -12.42
N PHE A 50 19.38 -2.34 -12.47
CA PHE A 50 19.98 -1.44 -13.43
C PHE A 50 20.70 -0.32 -12.69
N ASN A 51 21.96 -0.50 -12.40
CA ASN A 51 22.74 0.42 -11.53
C ASN A 51 22.00 0.71 -10.22
N ASP A 52 21.51 1.94 -10.04
CA ASP A 52 20.87 2.41 -8.81
C ASP A 52 19.35 2.18 -8.77
N TRP A 53 18.78 1.57 -9.82
CA TRP A 53 17.34 1.29 -9.94
C TRP A 53 17.06 -0.20 -10.07
N GLY A 54 16.23 -0.74 -9.18
CA GLY A 54 15.71 -2.10 -9.27
C GLY A 54 14.34 -2.13 -9.94
N ALA A 55 14.08 -3.12 -10.81
CA ALA A 55 12.76 -3.41 -11.33
C ALA A 55 12.12 -4.58 -10.58
N TYR A 56 10.83 -4.46 -10.24
CA TYR A 56 10.08 -5.40 -9.42
C TYR A 56 8.69 -5.63 -9.98
N SER A 57 8.06 -6.76 -9.60
CA SER A 57 6.64 -7.02 -9.85
C SER A 57 5.99 -7.79 -8.71
N TYR A 58 4.68 -7.62 -8.58
CA TYR A 58 3.82 -8.43 -7.71
C TYR A 58 2.41 -8.52 -8.28
N GLN A 59 1.62 -9.47 -7.78
CA GLN A 59 0.20 -9.59 -8.11
C GLN A 59 -0.63 -8.86 -7.05
N ALA A 60 -1.56 -8.03 -7.50
CA ALA A 60 -2.56 -7.36 -6.67
C ALA A 60 -3.96 -7.73 -7.16
N GLY A 61 -5.01 -7.42 -6.37
CA GLY A 61 -6.39 -7.72 -6.74
C GLY A 61 -6.87 -7.09 -8.07
N GLY A 62 -6.18 -6.04 -8.55
CA GLY A 62 -6.43 -5.39 -9.85
C GLY A 62 -5.50 -5.85 -10.98
N GLY A 63 -4.75 -6.93 -10.82
CA GLY A 63 -3.81 -7.44 -11.81
C GLY A 63 -2.35 -7.27 -11.42
N LYS A 64 -1.46 -7.51 -12.37
CA LYS A 64 -0.02 -7.37 -12.17
C LYS A 64 0.39 -5.91 -11.98
N VAL A 65 1.23 -5.65 -11.01
CA VAL A 65 1.88 -4.35 -10.76
C VAL A 65 3.37 -4.52 -11.00
N CYS A 66 3.95 -3.63 -11.80
CA CYS A 66 5.39 -3.53 -11.97
C CYS A 66 5.85 -2.14 -11.54
N TYR A 67 7.04 -2.06 -10.95
CA TYR A 67 7.59 -0.79 -10.55
C TYR A 67 9.11 -0.82 -10.57
N VAL A 68 9.69 0.37 -10.72
CA VAL A 68 11.11 0.59 -10.48
C VAL A 68 11.27 1.33 -9.17
N LEU A 69 12.37 1.06 -8.47
CA LEU A 69 12.63 1.62 -7.15
C LEU A 69 14.11 1.95 -6.99
N SER A 70 14.39 3.10 -6.37
CA SER A 70 15.72 3.48 -5.91
C SER A 70 15.69 3.99 -4.47
N ILE A 71 16.83 3.86 -3.78
CA ILE A 71 17.10 4.46 -2.48
C ILE A 71 18.01 5.68 -2.65
N PRO A 72 17.93 6.70 -1.78
CA PRO A 72 18.77 7.87 -1.89
C PRO A 72 20.23 7.53 -1.58
N LYS A 73 21.15 8.21 -2.28
CA LYS A 73 22.59 8.16 -2.03
C LYS A 73 22.97 9.03 -0.83
N GLU A 74 22.26 10.11 -0.63
CA GLU A 74 22.47 11.05 0.46
C GLU A 74 21.15 11.38 1.14
N LYS A 75 21.23 11.54 2.48
CA LYS A 75 20.10 11.90 3.33
C LYS A 75 20.50 13.07 4.22
N ALA A 76 19.71 14.12 4.27
CA ALA A 76 19.91 15.28 5.14
C ALA A 76 18.61 15.61 5.89
N PRO A 77 18.69 16.18 7.14
CA PRO A 77 19.92 16.41 7.90
C PRO A 77 20.54 15.13 8.44
N SER A 78 21.84 15.12 8.70
CA SER A 78 22.50 14.03 9.40
C SER A 78 22.05 13.96 10.86
N GLY A 79 22.08 12.76 11.46
CA GLY A 79 21.81 12.58 12.90
C GLY A 79 20.33 12.41 13.25
N VAL A 80 19.43 12.33 12.27
CA VAL A 80 18.02 11.94 12.47
C VAL A 80 17.77 10.58 11.86
N ASP A 81 16.82 9.82 12.41
CA ASP A 81 16.34 8.59 11.80
C ASP A 81 15.38 8.93 10.65
N HIS A 82 15.79 8.57 9.44
CA HIS A 82 14.98 8.75 8.23
C HIS A 82 14.07 7.55 7.92
N GLY A 83 14.32 6.39 8.56
CA GLY A 83 13.70 5.12 8.18
C GLY A 83 14.02 4.74 6.73
N ASP A 84 13.14 3.93 6.13
CA ASP A 84 13.27 3.47 4.75
C ASP A 84 12.70 4.51 3.77
N ILE A 85 13.55 5.04 2.92
CA ILE A 85 13.21 6.08 1.94
C ILE A 85 13.34 5.51 0.55
N PHE A 86 12.27 5.65 -0.26
CA PHE A 86 12.23 5.18 -1.63
C PHE A 86 11.70 6.25 -2.58
N PHE A 87 12.19 6.24 -3.80
CA PHE A 87 11.50 6.83 -4.93
C PHE A 87 11.17 5.72 -5.92
N LEU A 88 9.92 5.66 -6.36
CA LEU A 88 9.45 4.60 -7.24
C LEU A 88 8.63 5.17 -8.40
N VAL A 89 8.59 4.44 -9.50
CA VAL A 89 7.69 4.71 -10.64
C VAL A 89 6.97 3.42 -10.97
N SER A 90 5.64 3.42 -10.92
CA SER A 90 4.83 2.22 -11.07
C SER A 90 4.03 2.17 -12.36
N GLN A 91 3.81 0.94 -12.84
CA GLN A 91 2.91 0.56 -13.91
C GLN A 91 1.81 -0.34 -13.34
N ARG A 92 0.55 0.01 -13.56
CA ARG A 92 -0.63 -0.78 -13.16
C ARG A 92 -1.60 -0.88 -14.34
N PRO A 93 -1.34 -1.76 -15.32
CA PRO A 93 -2.13 -1.83 -16.54
C PRO A 93 -3.62 -2.10 -16.29
N GLY A 94 -3.96 -2.93 -15.30
CA GLY A 94 -5.34 -3.20 -14.90
C GLY A 94 -6.09 -1.99 -14.31
N GLN A 95 -5.40 -0.89 -14.02
CA GLN A 95 -5.96 0.37 -13.53
C GLN A 95 -5.73 1.54 -14.51
N ASN A 96 -5.21 1.29 -15.71
CA ASN A 96 -4.79 2.30 -16.70
C ASN A 96 -3.77 3.31 -16.16
N ILE A 97 -2.94 2.90 -15.20
CA ILE A 97 -1.87 3.73 -14.64
C ILE A 97 -0.56 3.37 -15.31
N SER A 98 0.06 4.38 -15.92
CA SER A 98 1.30 4.25 -16.66
C SER A 98 2.32 5.24 -16.13
N TYR A 99 3.46 4.70 -15.60
CA TYR A 99 4.58 5.49 -15.08
C TYR A 99 4.19 6.54 -14.02
N GLU A 100 3.48 6.12 -12.97
CA GLU A 100 3.15 6.99 -11.83
C GLU A 100 4.35 7.14 -10.88
N PRO A 101 4.97 8.33 -10.78
CA PRO A 101 6.03 8.59 -9.83
C PRO A 101 5.49 8.78 -8.41
N GLN A 102 6.21 8.22 -7.44
CA GLN A 102 5.87 8.33 -6.02
C GLN A 102 7.12 8.44 -5.17
N ALA A 103 7.15 9.40 -4.26
CA ALA A 103 8.11 9.43 -3.16
C ALA A 103 7.50 8.75 -1.93
N MET A 104 8.24 7.85 -1.30
CA MET A 104 7.84 7.17 -0.07
C MET A 104 8.87 7.43 1.01
N MET A 105 8.41 7.95 2.15
CA MET A 105 9.26 8.32 3.28
C MET A 105 9.12 7.30 4.41
N GLY A 106 10.16 7.07 5.18
CA GLY A 106 10.17 6.21 6.36
C GLY A 106 9.50 6.84 7.59
N TYR A 107 8.89 8.01 7.42
CA TYR A 107 8.20 8.79 8.46
C TYR A 107 6.95 9.48 7.90
N PRO A 108 5.98 9.84 8.74
CA PRO A 108 4.82 10.63 8.31
C PRO A 108 5.22 12.03 7.85
N LEU A 109 4.75 12.41 6.67
CA LEU A 109 4.88 13.77 6.14
C LEU A 109 3.95 14.74 6.85
N GLN A 110 4.29 16.03 6.82
CA GLN A 110 3.41 17.10 7.30
C GLN A 110 2.18 17.17 6.40
N GLU A 111 1.00 17.21 6.99
CA GLU A 111 -0.27 17.31 6.28
C GLU A 111 -0.33 18.61 5.46
N ASN A 112 -0.86 18.53 4.25
CA ASN A 112 -0.97 19.62 3.29
C ASN A 112 0.37 20.26 2.90
N SER A 113 1.52 19.68 3.27
CA SER A 113 2.81 20.10 2.76
C SER A 113 3.01 19.61 1.32
N LYS A 114 4.06 20.09 0.69
CA LYS A 114 4.48 19.65 -0.63
C LYS A 114 5.85 18.98 -0.57
N VAL A 115 6.04 17.98 -1.39
CA VAL A 115 7.35 17.42 -1.68
C VAL A 115 7.83 18.01 -3.02
N ASN A 116 9.04 18.56 -3.03
CA ASN A 116 9.61 19.15 -4.22
C ASN A 116 10.68 18.23 -4.79
N VAL A 117 10.52 17.86 -6.06
CA VAL A 117 11.48 17.04 -6.81
C VAL A 117 12.17 17.93 -7.81
N THR A 118 13.52 18.04 -7.73
CA THR A 118 14.31 18.88 -8.63
C THR A 118 15.29 18.03 -9.43
N ILE A 119 15.26 18.15 -10.74
CA ILE A 119 16.16 17.48 -11.69
C ILE A 119 16.68 18.53 -12.67
N ASP A 120 18.01 18.73 -12.71
CA ASP A 120 18.67 19.69 -13.63
C ASP A 120 18.01 21.08 -13.63
N GLY A 121 17.64 21.59 -12.44
CA GLY A 121 16.99 22.89 -12.25
C GLY A 121 15.48 22.93 -12.53
N ARG A 122 14.89 21.88 -13.05
CA ARG A 122 13.43 21.74 -13.19
C ARG A 122 12.82 21.25 -11.89
N ASN A 123 11.76 21.91 -11.45
CA ASN A 123 11.04 21.57 -10.22
C ASN A 123 9.67 20.96 -10.51
N PHE A 124 9.33 19.87 -9.82
CA PHE A 124 8.06 19.20 -9.86
C PHE A 124 7.49 19.14 -8.45
N VAL A 125 6.19 19.40 -8.32
CA VAL A 125 5.52 19.46 -7.01
C VAL A 125 4.67 18.21 -6.81
N LEU A 126 4.84 17.56 -5.64
CA LEU A 126 4.06 16.41 -5.23
C LEU A 126 3.20 16.79 -4.02
N PHE A 127 1.94 16.35 -3.99
CA PHE A 127 1.08 16.43 -2.80
C PHE A 127 1.36 15.27 -1.84
N THR A 128 1.16 15.52 -0.55
CA THR A 128 1.44 14.55 0.51
C THR A 128 0.18 13.82 1.00
N LYS A 129 0.31 12.53 1.30
CA LYS A 129 -0.70 11.73 1.99
C LYS A 129 -0.01 10.67 2.85
N GLY A 130 -0.14 10.78 4.18
CA GLY A 130 0.52 9.87 5.10
C GLY A 130 2.04 9.99 5.03
N ASN A 131 2.72 8.94 4.62
CA ASN A 131 4.18 8.90 4.41
C ASN A 131 4.58 8.94 2.93
N SER A 132 3.66 9.20 2.04
CA SER A 132 3.89 9.16 0.59
C SER A 132 3.50 10.47 -0.08
N ALA A 133 4.08 10.72 -1.26
CA ALA A 133 3.74 11.86 -2.09
C ALA A 133 3.66 11.47 -3.56
N TRP A 134 2.70 12.05 -4.29
CA TRP A 134 2.44 11.85 -5.71
C TRP A 134 2.41 13.19 -6.44
N VAL A 135 2.66 13.16 -7.74
CA VAL A 135 2.63 14.37 -8.57
C VAL A 135 1.27 15.06 -8.41
N GLU A 136 1.29 16.37 -8.09
CA GLU A 136 0.07 17.13 -7.80
C GLU A 136 -0.83 17.29 -9.03
N ASN A 137 -0.23 17.52 -10.17
CA ASN A 137 -0.91 17.56 -11.47
C ASN A 137 -0.48 16.35 -12.31
N ALA A 138 -1.35 15.36 -12.44
CA ALA A 138 -1.05 14.12 -13.18
C ALA A 138 -0.58 14.39 -14.65
N ALA A 139 -0.98 15.51 -15.24
CA ALA A 139 -0.49 15.90 -16.57
C ALA A 139 1.03 16.17 -16.60
N GLU A 140 1.66 16.38 -15.45
CA GLU A 140 3.12 16.60 -15.33
C GLU A 140 3.91 15.29 -15.11
N GLU A 141 3.25 14.16 -14.85
CA GLU A 141 3.93 12.87 -14.66
C GLU A 141 4.83 12.50 -15.85
N PRO A 142 4.39 12.60 -17.11
CA PRO A 142 5.25 12.32 -18.26
C PRO A 142 6.48 13.25 -18.32
N ALA A 143 6.32 14.51 -17.91
CA ALA A 143 7.41 15.49 -17.90
C ALA A 143 8.44 15.15 -16.81
N LEU A 144 8.00 14.73 -15.61
CA LEU A 144 8.88 14.24 -14.55
C LEU A 144 9.63 13.00 -14.99
N VAL A 145 8.93 11.99 -15.56
CA VAL A 145 9.55 10.75 -16.05
C VAL A 145 10.58 11.04 -17.15
N ALA A 146 10.28 11.97 -18.08
CA ALA A 146 11.22 12.39 -19.10
C ALA A 146 12.46 13.09 -18.51
N ALA A 147 12.28 13.93 -17.48
CA ALA A 147 13.38 14.56 -16.77
C ALA A 147 14.25 13.52 -16.04
N MET A 148 13.63 12.50 -15.42
CA MET A 148 14.36 11.40 -14.81
C MET A 148 15.21 10.61 -15.81
N LYS A 149 14.66 10.33 -17.00
CA LYS A 149 15.40 9.61 -18.08
C LYS A 149 16.60 10.41 -18.62
N GLY A 150 16.51 11.73 -18.63
CA GLY A 150 17.56 12.61 -19.17
C GLY A 150 18.57 13.14 -18.14
N GLY A 151 18.19 13.13 -16.85
CA GLY A 151 18.99 13.72 -15.78
C GLY A 151 20.05 12.79 -15.23
N LYS A 152 20.96 13.35 -14.43
CA LYS A 152 22.00 12.58 -13.73
C LYS A 152 21.66 12.32 -12.26
N ALA A 153 21.06 13.30 -11.61
CA ALA A 153 20.70 13.26 -10.20
C ALA A 153 19.34 13.92 -9.97
N MET A 154 18.68 13.50 -8.91
CA MET A 154 17.39 14.03 -8.49
C MET A 154 17.45 14.37 -7.01
N SER A 155 17.05 15.60 -6.65
CA SER A 155 16.86 16.02 -5.25
C SER A 155 15.39 15.97 -4.90
N VAL A 156 15.07 15.40 -3.72
CA VAL A 156 13.71 15.30 -3.18
C VAL A 156 13.69 15.97 -1.82
N LYS A 157 12.97 17.09 -1.70
CA LYS A 157 12.81 17.86 -0.46
C LYS A 157 11.43 17.64 0.12
N ALA A 158 11.35 17.34 1.41
CA ALA A 158 10.12 17.06 2.13
C ALA A 158 10.14 17.67 3.53
N ILE A 159 8.96 17.76 4.17
CA ILE A 159 8.80 18.22 5.56
C ILE A 159 8.12 17.10 6.34
N SER A 160 8.76 16.63 7.42
CA SER A 160 8.17 15.65 8.31
C SER A 160 7.00 16.25 9.11
N ARG A 161 6.11 15.43 9.64
CA ARG A 161 5.01 15.89 10.54
C ARG A 161 5.53 16.67 11.74
N ARG A 162 6.78 16.46 12.16
CA ARG A 162 7.43 17.21 13.24
C ARG A 162 8.01 18.56 12.79
N GLY A 163 7.88 18.92 11.51
CA GLY A 163 8.43 20.15 10.95
C GLY A 163 9.89 20.04 10.52
N THR A 164 10.52 18.87 10.57
CA THR A 164 11.89 18.70 10.11
C THR A 164 11.94 18.73 8.59
N GLU A 165 12.70 19.65 8.02
CA GLU A 165 13.02 19.67 6.60
C GLU A 165 14.04 18.58 6.29
N THR A 166 13.77 17.81 5.24
CA THR A 166 14.63 16.72 4.79
C THR A 166 14.96 16.88 3.32
N ASN A 167 16.13 16.42 2.92
CA ASN A 167 16.56 16.40 1.53
C ASN A 167 17.23 15.07 1.20
N TYR A 168 16.88 14.50 0.05
CA TYR A 168 17.38 13.22 -0.42
C TYR A 168 17.93 13.38 -1.82
N THR A 169 19.17 12.90 -2.04
CA THR A 169 19.79 12.89 -3.37
C THR A 169 19.75 11.48 -3.92
N TYR A 170 19.13 11.31 -5.09
CA TYR A 170 19.08 10.07 -5.84
C TYR A 170 19.96 10.15 -7.09
N SER A 171 20.66 9.05 -7.38
CA SER A 171 21.25 8.86 -8.71
C SER A 171 20.18 8.43 -9.71
N LEU A 172 20.23 8.98 -10.93
CA LEU A 172 19.36 8.57 -12.03
C LEU A 172 20.04 7.56 -12.97
N ALA A 173 21.25 7.05 -12.59
CA ALA A 173 21.93 6.03 -13.37
C ALA A 173 21.12 4.73 -13.39
N GLY A 174 20.74 4.30 -14.60
CA GLY A 174 19.97 3.06 -14.85
C GLY A 174 18.46 3.23 -14.93
N ILE A 175 17.90 4.40 -14.58
CA ILE A 175 16.43 4.62 -14.58
C ILE A 175 15.81 4.34 -15.95
N THR A 176 16.41 4.75 -17.04
CA THR A 176 15.87 4.52 -18.39
C THR A 176 15.74 3.06 -18.71
N ALA A 177 16.79 2.25 -18.44
CA ALA A 177 16.75 0.81 -18.65
C ALA A 177 15.73 0.11 -17.73
N ALA A 178 15.65 0.55 -16.46
CA ALA A 178 14.67 0.03 -15.51
C ALA A 178 13.22 0.32 -15.93
N LEU A 179 12.92 1.54 -16.39
CA LEU A 179 11.59 1.92 -16.91
C LEU A 179 11.21 1.12 -18.16
N ASN A 180 12.14 0.91 -19.09
CA ASN A 180 11.91 0.06 -20.27
C ASN A 180 11.60 -1.39 -19.87
N GLN A 181 12.23 -1.91 -18.81
CA GLN A 181 11.95 -3.25 -18.30
C GLN A 181 10.50 -3.41 -17.82
N ILE A 182 9.91 -2.39 -17.21
CA ILE A 182 8.53 -2.46 -16.71
C ILE A 182 7.49 -2.03 -17.76
N GLU A 183 7.89 -1.53 -18.92
CA GLU A 183 6.97 -1.15 -20.00
C GLU A 183 6.16 -2.35 -20.49
N THR A 184 6.75 -3.54 -20.46
CA THR A 184 6.11 -4.81 -20.84
C THR A 184 5.28 -5.44 -19.72
N CYS A 185 4.99 -4.71 -18.65
CA CYS A 185 4.12 -5.18 -17.55
C CYS A 185 2.71 -5.48 -18.05
N LYS A 186 2.36 -6.76 -18.13
CA LYS A 186 1.04 -7.26 -18.56
C LYS A 186 0.54 -8.32 -17.61
#